data_400c0ad318431ab3d82fa495fd0d3d63
#
_entry.id   400c0ad318431ab3d82fa495fd0d3d63
#
_cell.length_a   1.000
_cell.length_b   1.000
_cell.length_c   1.000
_cell.angle_alpha   90.00
_cell.angle_beta   90.00
_cell.angle_gamma   90.00
#
_symmetry.space_group_name_H-M   'P 1'
#
loop_
_entity.id
_entity.type
_entity.pdbx_description
1 polymer ?
#
loop_
_entity_poly.entity_id
_entity_poly.type
_entity_poly.pdbx_seq_one_letter_code
_entity_poly.pdbx_strand_id
1 'polypeptide(L)'
;MEKLLIVGCERMMDRLCVGCSRCIVAVNRYEGEFSRYREQGAELMGLTSCGSCPGTTLVPRLALMTLWNSPLGEEPTRIHLAPCLVNCPHSESIIDKMKERCGIEIIPGTHPYRIEKVFCHP
;
A
#
# COMPACT_ATOMS: atom_id res chain seq x y z
N MET A 1 -16.44 8.49 2.30
CA MET A 1 -15.28 7.80 2.92
C MET A 1 -14.46 7.09 1.86
N GLU A 2 -13.17 7.34 1.84
CA GLU A 2 -12.28 6.67 0.89
C GLU A 2 -11.96 5.25 1.33
N LYS A 3 -11.81 4.36 0.37
CA LYS A 3 -11.46 2.96 0.62
C LYS A 3 -10.06 2.73 0.10
N LEU A 4 -9.17 2.30 0.98
CA LEU A 4 -7.75 2.26 0.68
C LEU A 4 -7.20 0.85 0.62
N LEU A 5 -6.31 0.63 -0.35
CA LEU A 5 -5.48 -0.56 -0.42
C LEU A 5 -4.03 -0.11 -0.29
N ILE A 6 -3.25 -0.80 0.53
CA ILE A 6 -1.82 -0.53 0.65
C ILE A 6 -1.06 -1.68 0.00
N VAL A 7 -0.11 -1.33 -0.87
CA VAL A 7 0.77 -2.30 -1.52
C VAL A 7 2.20 -2.06 -1.03
N GLY A 8 2.81 -3.09 -0.48
CA GLY A 8 4.17 -3.01 0.04
C GLY A 8 5.12 -3.96 -0.67
N CYS A 9 6.40 -3.87 -0.31
CA CYS A 9 7.41 -4.79 -0.80
C CYS A 9 7.34 -6.09 -0.01
N GLU A 10 7.15 -7.20 -0.69
CA GLU A 10 7.01 -8.50 -0.04
C GLU A 10 8.17 -8.82 0.91
N ARG A 11 9.39 -8.46 0.51
CA ARG A 11 10.57 -8.72 1.33
C ARG A 11 10.63 -7.89 2.60
N MET A 12 10.01 -6.71 2.58
CA MET A 12 10.13 -5.76 3.69
C MET A 12 8.96 -5.80 4.66
N MET A 13 7.80 -6.25 4.19
CA MET A 13 6.57 -6.19 4.97
C MET A 13 6.66 -6.87 6.33
N ASP A 14 7.31 -7.99 6.40
CA ASP A 14 7.43 -8.73 7.65
C ASP A 14 8.82 -8.60 8.30
N ARG A 15 9.85 -8.40 7.50
CA ARG A 15 11.22 -8.33 8.03
C ARG A 15 11.54 -7.01 8.71
N LEU A 16 11.22 -5.89 8.07
CA LEU A 16 11.55 -4.57 8.60
C LEU A 16 10.35 -3.87 9.23
N CYS A 17 9.16 -4.12 8.73
CA CYS A 17 7.97 -3.42 9.19
C CYS A 17 7.07 -4.23 10.11
N VAL A 18 7.39 -5.49 10.32
CA VAL A 18 6.65 -6.40 11.20
C VAL A 18 5.15 -6.30 10.96
N GLY A 19 4.73 -6.83 9.79
CA GLY A 19 3.31 -6.84 9.43
C GLY A 19 2.77 -5.48 9.05
N CYS A 20 3.61 -4.62 8.48
CA CYS A 20 3.19 -3.29 8.01
C CYS A 20 2.67 -2.37 9.10
N SER A 21 3.14 -2.55 10.34
CA SER A 21 2.65 -1.78 11.48
C SER A 21 2.74 -0.27 11.28
N ARG A 22 3.80 0.23 10.61
CA ARG A 22 3.94 1.66 10.37
C ARG A 22 2.84 2.21 9.47
N CYS A 23 2.53 1.48 8.40
CA CYS A 23 1.46 1.89 7.49
C CYS A 23 0.11 1.87 8.20
N ILE A 24 -0.14 0.83 8.99
CA ILE A 24 -1.41 0.69 9.71
C ILE A 24 -1.58 1.81 10.73
N VAL A 25 -0.53 2.13 11.50
CA VAL A 25 -0.59 3.23 12.47
C VAL A 25 -0.86 4.55 11.75
N ALA A 26 -0.21 4.77 10.61
CA ALA A 26 -0.40 6.01 9.84
C ALA A 26 -1.84 6.14 9.33
N VAL A 27 -2.45 5.06 8.87
CA VAL A 27 -3.86 5.07 8.46
C VAL A 27 -4.75 5.43 9.65
N ASN A 28 -4.56 4.77 10.77
CA ASN A 28 -5.41 4.98 11.95
C ASN A 28 -5.31 6.40 12.51
N ARG A 29 -4.16 7.02 12.36
CA ARG A 29 -3.91 8.37 12.90
C ARG A 29 -3.97 9.47 11.86
N TYR A 30 -4.23 9.13 10.61
CA TYR A 30 -4.24 10.07 9.50
C TYR A 30 -2.94 10.86 9.41
N GLU A 31 -1.83 10.17 9.47
CA GLU A 31 -0.49 10.74 9.36
C GLU A 31 0.11 10.47 7.99
N GLY A 32 1.16 11.20 7.64
CA GLY A 32 1.82 11.07 6.34
C GLY A 32 0.86 11.34 5.20
N GLU A 33 0.88 10.50 4.19
CA GLU A 33 0.01 10.66 3.02
C GLU A 33 -1.46 10.45 3.34
N PHE A 34 -1.78 9.86 4.48
CA PHE A 34 -3.15 9.66 4.91
C PHE A 34 -3.77 10.88 5.56
N SER A 35 -3.00 11.94 5.80
CA SER A 35 -3.52 13.17 6.37
C SER A 35 -4.59 13.83 5.50
N ARG A 36 -4.58 13.54 4.21
CA ARG A 36 -5.58 14.06 3.26
C ARG A 36 -6.98 13.55 3.51
N TYR A 37 -7.12 12.50 4.31
CA TYR A 37 -8.41 11.87 4.58
C TYR A 37 -9.03 12.27 5.92
N ARG A 38 -8.44 13.23 6.61
CA ARG A 38 -8.90 13.59 7.96
C ARG A 38 -10.36 14.03 8.02
N GLU A 39 -10.81 14.76 7.02
CA GLU A 39 -12.19 15.28 7.02
C GLU A 39 -13.20 14.24 6.54
N GLN A 40 -12.89 13.58 5.45
CA GLN A 40 -13.82 12.64 4.82
C GLN A 40 -13.75 11.24 5.41
N GLY A 41 -12.65 10.92 6.09
CA GLY A 41 -12.42 9.58 6.59
C GLY A 41 -11.91 8.61 5.55
N ALA A 42 -11.31 7.53 6.02
CA ALA A 42 -10.80 6.49 5.15
C ALA A 42 -10.89 5.14 5.86
N GLU A 43 -11.11 4.10 5.08
CA GLU A 43 -11.19 2.74 5.56
C GLU A 43 -10.12 1.90 4.84
N LEU A 44 -9.33 1.18 5.61
CA LEU A 44 -8.33 0.29 5.03
C LEU A 44 -9.01 -1.01 4.62
N MET A 45 -9.05 -1.27 3.31
CA MET A 45 -9.68 -2.45 2.76
C MET A 45 -8.75 -3.65 2.74
N GLY A 46 -7.47 -3.41 2.64
CA GLY A 46 -6.52 -4.50 2.63
C GLY A 46 -5.08 -4.06 2.48
N LEU A 47 -4.20 -5.02 2.74
CA LEU A 47 -2.77 -4.89 2.55
C LEU A 47 -2.34 -6.03 1.65
N THR A 48 -1.54 -5.72 0.64
CA THR A 48 -0.99 -6.75 -0.21
C THR A 48 0.45 -6.41 -0.57
N SER A 49 1.14 -7.32 -1.23
CA SER A 49 2.51 -7.13 -1.63
C SER A 49 2.65 -7.14 -3.15
N CYS A 50 3.85 -6.75 -3.61
CA CYS A 50 4.19 -6.83 -5.03
C CYS A 50 4.28 -8.27 -5.54
N GLY A 51 4.24 -9.26 -4.65
CA GLY A 51 4.29 -10.66 -5.05
C GLY A 51 5.70 -11.13 -5.38
N SER A 52 6.72 -10.47 -4.84
CA SER A 52 8.12 -10.77 -5.08
C SER A 52 8.68 -10.07 -6.32
N CYS A 53 9.99 -9.90 -6.35
CA CYS A 53 10.68 -9.23 -7.45
C CYS A 53 10.56 -10.02 -8.75
N PRO A 54 10.39 -9.35 -9.89
CA PRO A 54 10.32 -7.90 -10.09
C PRO A 54 8.89 -7.31 -10.03
N GLY A 55 7.94 -7.97 -9.40
CA GLY A 55 6.60 -7.45 -9.23
C GLY A 55 5.64 -7.79 -10.39
N THR A 56 5.95 -8.80 -11.16
CA THR A 56 5.14 -9.19 -12.32
C THR A 56 3.79 -9.79 -11.94
N THR A 57 3.64 -10.26 -10.70
CA THR A 57 2.40 -10.88 -10.23
C THR A 57 1.43 -9.90 -9.58
N LEU A 58 1.81 -8.63 -9.46
CA LEU A 58 0.99 -7.64 -8.78
C LEU A 58 -0.38 -7.43 -9.45
N VAL A 59 -0.42 -7.28 -10.78
CA VAL A 59 -1.68 -7.05 -11.49
C VAL A 59 -2.65 -8.21 -11.32
N PRO A 60 -2.24 -9.49 -11.48
CA PRO A 60 -3.13 -10.60 -11.17
C PRO A 60 -3.62 -10.60 -9.72
N ARG A 61 -2.78 -10.19 -8.76
CA ARG A 61 -3.19 -10.11 -7.36
C ARG A 61 -4.28 -9.07 -7.15
N LEU A 62 -4.17 -7.92 -7.82
CA LEU A 62 -5.21 -6.89 -7.75
C LEU A 62 -6.52 -7.37 -8.35
N ALA A 63 -6.45 -8.15 -9.43
CA ALA A 63 -7.65 -8.73 -10.02
C ALA A 63 -8.34 -9.68 -9.06
N LEU A 64 -7.56 -10.51 -8.34
CA LEU A 64 -8.11 -11.40 -7.32
C LEU A 64 -8.74 -10.63 -6.18
N MET A 65 -8.14 -9.50 -5.82
CA MET A 65 -8.70 -8.67 -4.77
C MET A 65 -10.08 -8.13 -5.14
N THR A 66 -10.26 -7.75 -6.39
CA THR A 66 -11.57 -7.31 -6.87
C THR A 66 -12.60 -8.43 -6.68
N LEU A 67 -12.21 -9.67 -6.96
CA LEU A 67 -13.10 -10.81 -6.73
C LEU A 67 -13.39 -11.02 -5.25
N TRP A 68 -12.42 -10.78 -4.40
CA TRP A 68 -12.63 -10.94 -2.96
C TRP A 68 -13.59 -9.90 -2.39
N ASN A 69 -13.57 -8.71 -2.94
CA ASN A 69 -14.47 -7.66 -2.49
C ASN A 69 -15.88 -7.86 -3.00
N SER A 70 -16.06 -8.78 -3.95
CA SER A 70 -17.35 -9.07 -4.52
C SER A 70 -18.45 -9.35 -3.48
N PRO A 71 -18.20 -10.12 -2.40
CA PRO A 71 -19.24 -10.32 -1.40
C PRO A 71 -19.68 -9.03 -0.71
N LEU A 72 -18.80 -8.05 -0.60
CA LEU A 72 -19.10 -6.76 0.01
C LEU A 72 -19.61 -5.75 -1.02
N GLY A 73 -19.41 -6.04 -2.30
CA GLY A 73 -19.80 -5.13 -3.37
C GLY A 73 -18.99 -3.84 -3.39
N GLU A 74 -17.79 -3.86 -2.83
CA GLU A 74 -16.95 -2.69 -2.70
C GLU A 74 -15.56 -2.91 -3.28
N GLU A 75 -14.99 -1.85 -3.83
CA GLU A 75 -13.63 -1.86 -4.36
C GLU A 75 -12.84 -0.70 -3.73
N PRO A 76 -11.52 -0.83 -3.63
CA PRO A 76 -10.70 0.29 -3.19
C PRO A 76 -10.86 1.48 -4.14
N THR A 77 -10.91 2.69 -3.58
CA THR A 77 -10.97 3.90 -4.39
C THR A 77 -9.59 4.48 -4.64
N ARG A 78 -8.62 4.16 -3.79
CA ARG A 78 -7.24 4.60 -3.93
C ARG A 78 -6.27 3.52 -3.47
N ILE A 79 -5.13 3.46 -4.14
CA ILE A 79 -4.06 2.54 -3.80
C ILE A 79 -2.85 3.35 -3.34
N HIS A 80 -2.37 3.08 -2.14
CA HIS A 80 -1.15 3.69 -1.61
C HIS A 80 0.00 2.72 -1.71
N LEU A 81 1.12 3.19 -2.24
CA LEU A 81 2.35 2.40 -2.29
C LEU A 81 3.19 2.73 -1.08
N ALA A 82 3.51 1.72 -0.28
CA ALA A 82 4.35 1.91 0.90
C ALA A 82 5.77 2.37 0.52
N PRO A 83 6.47 3.09 1.41
CA PRO A 83 7.82 3.55 1.12
C PRO A 83 8.77 2.43 0.69
N CYS A 84 8.61 1.24 1.25
CA CYS A 84 9.43 0.09 0.86
C CYS A 84 9.26 -0.27 -0.62
N LEU A 85 8.08 -0.02 -1.19
CA LEU A 85 7.85 -0.27 -2.60
C LEU A 85 8.24 0.95 -3.45
N VAL A 86 7.96 2.16 -2.98
CA VAL A 86 8.34 3.39 -3.69
C VAL A 86 9.85 3.45 -3.90
N ASN A 87 10.62 3.01 -2.93
CA ASN A 87 12.10 3.02 -2.99
C ASN A 87 12.68 1.78 -3.69
N CYS A 88 11.84 0.89 -4.16
CA CYS A 88 12.28 -0.29 -4.88
C CYS A 88 12.77 0.07 -6.29
N PRO A 89 13.85 -0.57 -6.80
CA PRO A 89 14.32 -0.33 -8.17
C PRO A 89 13.27 -0.62 -9.25
N HIS A 90 12.29 -1.44 -8.94
CA HIS A 90 11.23 -1.79 -9.88
C HIS A 90 9.99 -0.93 -9.76
N SER A 91 10.00 0.09 -8.92
CA SER A 91 8.80 0.87 -8.61
C SER A 91 8.17 1.54 -9.82
N GLU A 92 8.96 2.15 -10.71
CA GLU A 92 8.42 2.80 -11.90
C GLU A 92 7.70 1.82 -12.82
N SER A 93 8.30 0.65 -13.05
CA SER A 93 7.70 -0.39 -13.87
C SER A 93 6.40 -0.89 -13.26
N ILE A 94 6.38 -1.07 -11.94
CA ILE A 94 5.21 -1.53 -11.21
C ILE A 94 4.09 -0.48 -11.32
N ILE A 95 4.42 0.78 -11.08
CA ILE A 95 3.44 1.87 -11.15
C ILE A 95 2.85 1.98 -12.54
N ASP A 96 3.68 1.91 -13.57
CA ASP A 96 3.21 2.00 -14.96
C ASP A 96 2.26 0.88 -15.30
N LYS A 97 2.57 -0.34 -14.89
CA LYS A 97 1.71 -1.49 -15.13
C LYS A 97 0.39 -1.37 -14.40
N MET A 98 0.41 -0.87 -13.18
CA MET A 98 -0.81 -0.65 -12.40
C MET A 98 -1.68 0.40 -13.07
N LYS A 99 -1.09 1.49 -13.54
CA LYS A 99 -1.84 2.56 -14.21
C LYS A 99 -2.49 2.07 -15.50
N GLU A 100 -1.83 1.20 -16.25
CA GLU A 100 -2.39 0.64 -17.47
C GLU A 100 -3.57 -0.28 -17.24
N ARG A 101 -3.54 -1.04 -16.13
CA ARG A 101 -4.50 -2.11 -15.89
C ARG A 101 -5.55 -1.79 -14.84
N CYS A 102 -5.35 -0.73 -14.10
CA CYS A 102 -6.16 -0.41 -12.94
C CYS A 102 -6.69 1.00 -13.07
N GLY A 103 -8.01 1.16 -13.02
CA GLY A 103 -8.62 2.49 -13.09
C GLY A 103 -8.63 3.24 -11.75
N ILE A 104 -7.88 2.75 -10.78
CA ILE A 104 -7.85 3.30 -9.43
C ILE A 104 -6.66 4.25 -9.29
N GLU A 105 -6.86 5.38 -8.62
CA GLU A 105 -5.79 6.34 -8.38
C GLU A 105 -4.70 5.72 -7.51
N ILE A 106 -3.44 5.88 -7.95
CA ILE A 106 -2.28 5.33 -7.25
C ILE A 106 -1.50 6.47 -6.64
N ILE A 107 -1.28 6.41 -5.33
CA ILE A 107 -0.57 7.44 -4.57
C ILE A 107 0.71 6.83 -4.00
N PRO A 108 1.89 7.32 -4.42
CA PRO A 108 3.15 6.85 -3.82
C PRO A 108 3.30 7.44 -2.43
N GLY A 109 3.37 6.58 -1.42
CA GLY A 109 3.59 7.01 -0.04
C GLY A 109 2.49 6.60 0.92
N THR A 110 2.90 6.36 2.14
CA THR A 110 2.01 6.03 3.27
C THR A 110 2.44 6.78 4.51
N HIS A 111 3.33 6.19 5.33
CA HIS A 111 3.73 6.75 6.62
C HIS A 111 4.97 7.65 6.49
N PRO A 112 5.15 8.60 7.42
CA PRO A 112 6.34 9.44 7.47
C PRO A 112 7.44 8.91 8.39
N TYR A 113 7.27 7.73 8.97
CA TYR A 113 8.18 7.22 9.99
C TYR A 113 9.48 6.69 9.40
N ARG A 114 10.59 6.91 10.11
CA ARG A 114 11.90 6.46 9.68
C ARG A 114 12.19 5.07 10.21
N ILE A 115 12.52 4.16 9.30
CA ILE A 115 12.79 2.76 9.65
C ILE A 115 14.09 2.63 10.43
N GLU A 116 15.13 3.36 10.03
CA GLU A 116 16.45 3.24 10.64
C GLU A 116 16.45 3.58 12.14
N LYS A 117 15.55 4.43 12.59
CA LYS A 117 15.48 4.77 14.02
C LYS A 117 15.01 3.62 14.89
N VAL A 118 14.28 2.70 14.31
CA VAL A 118 13.78 1.53 15.03
C VAL A 118 14.92 0.57 15.36
N PHE A 119 15.86 0.41 14.41
CA PHE A 119 16.96 -0.54 14.56
C PHE A 119 18.19 0.06 15.22
N CYS A 120 18.31 1.37 15.21
CA CYS A 120 19.45 2.06 15.84
C CYS A 120 19.18 2.38 17.30
N HIS A 121 18.07 1.97 17.83
CA HIS A 121 17.70 2.22 19.21
C HIS A 121 18.46 1.26 20.12
N PRO A 122 19.22 1.77 21.09
CA PRO A 122 19.93 0.89 22.01
C PRO A 122 18.98 0.14 22.94
#